data_c7395697995830d85890d3280a79ff58
#
_entry.id   c7395697995830d85890d3280a79ff58
#
_cell.length_a   1.000
_cell.length_b   1.000
_cell.length_c   1.000
_cell.angle_alpha   90.00
_cell.angle_beta   90.00
_cell.angle_gamma   90.00
#
_symmetry.space_group_name_H-M   'P 1'
#
loop_
_entity.id
_entity.type
_entity.pdbx_description
1 polymer ?
#
loop_
_entity_poly.entity_id
_entity_poly.type
_entity_poly.pdbx_seq_one_letter_code
_entity_poly.pdbx_strand_id
1 'polypeptide(L)'
;MRLTMLGTGHALATKCYNGCFALQDDGATGKAPGRTFLVDAGGGNGILTQLERAGIDWRSIHDLFVTHTHVDHLLGSVWILRVVCYGMECGNYLGEFHFWGNDEVVAAADKLAHMLLRPSESAFIGK
;
A
#
# COMPACT_ATOMS: atom_id res chain seq x y z
N MET A 1 -3.63 19.17 -2.57
CA MET A 1 -3.84 17.77 -2.09
C MET A 1 -5.02 17.17 -2.83
N ARG A 2 -4.89 15.95 -3.32
CA ARG A 2 -5.95 15.25 -4.03
C ARG A 2 -6.27 13.93 -3.31
N LEU A 3 -7.56 13.68 -3.07
CA LEU A 3 -8.07 12.41 -2.57
C LEU A 3 -8.62 11.61 -3.75
N THR A 4 -8.18 10.37 -3.89
CA THR A 4 -8.67 9.44 -4.92
C THR A 4 -9.22 8.19 -4.24
N MET A 5 -10.51 7.92 -4.42
CA MET A 5 -11.12 6.67 -3.97
C MET A 5 -10.67 5.53 -4.91
N LEU A 6 -10.01 4.53 -4.35
CA LEU A 6 -9.55 3.34 -5.08
C LEU A 6 -10.57 2.21 -5.01
N GLY A 7 -11.35 2.18 -3.96
CA GLY A 7 -12.43 1.22 -3.79
C GLY A 7 -13.47 1.74 -2.82
N THR A 8 -14.71 1.28 -2.97
CA THR A 8 -15.86 1.68 -2.13
C THR A 8 -16.66 0.48 -1.64
N GLY A 9 -16.23 -0.75 -1.96
CA GLY A 9 -16.93 -1.97 -1.62
C GLY A 9 -16.74 -2.44 -0.19
N HIS A 10 -17.75 -3.07 0.37
CA HIS A 10 -17.63 -3.83 1.63
C HIS A 10 -16.89 -5.16 1.38
N ALA A 11 -16.64 -5.93 2.45
CA ALA A 11 -15.82 -7.15 2.41
C ALA A 11 -16.24 -8.18 1.34
N LEU A 12 -17.54 -8.33 1.10
CA LEU A 12 -18.09 -9.33 0.17
C LEU A 12 -18.52 -8.73 -1.17
N ALA A 13 -18.20 -7.47 -1.45
CA ALA A 13 -18.53 -6.84 -2.72
C ALA A 13 -17.73 -7.47 -3.86
N THR A 14 -18.42 -7.78 -4.96
CA THR A 14 -17.81 -8.41 -6.15
C THR A 14 -17.72 -7.47 -7.35
N LYS A 15 -18.49 -6.38 -7.33
CA LYS A 15 -18.59 -5.43 -8.45
C LYS A 15 -17.68 -4.22 -8.34
N CYS A 16 -17.09 -4.01 -7.17
CA CYS A 16 -16.14 -2.95 -6.92
C CYS A 16 -15.12 -3.40 -5.88
N TYR A 17 -13.95 -2.76 -5.89
CA TYR A 17 -12.90 -3.07 -4.94
C TYR A 17 -13.25 -2.60 -3.53
N ASN A 18 -12.64 -3.21 -2.51
CA ASN A 18 -12.85 -2.88 -1.10
C ASN A 18 -12.47 -1.43 -0.79
N GLY A 19 -13.10 -0.85 0.22
CA GLY A 19 -12.91 0.55 0.61
C GLY A 19 -11.46 0.89 0.92
N CYS A 20 -10.87 1.74 0.12
CA CYS A 20 -9.52 2.28 0.32
C CYS A 20 -9.35 3.56 -0.51
N PHE A 21 -8.42 4.41 -0.11
CA PHE A 21 -8.19 5.65 -0.82
C PHE A 21 -6.73 6.11 -0.73
N ALA A 22 -6.34 6.96 -1.66
CA ALA A 22 -5.03 7.60 -1.71
C ALA A 22 -5.16 9.10 -1.51
N LEU A 23 -4.24 9.65 -0.72
CA LEU A 23 -4.01 11.09 -0.62
C LEU A 23 -2.70 11.43 -1.31
N GLN A 24 -2.75 12.34 -2.27
CA GLN A 24 -1.57 12.76 -3.00
C GLN A 24 -1.29 14.25 -2.78
N ASP A 25 -0.04 14.57 -2.58
CA ASP A 25 0.42 15.95 -2.63
C ASP A 25 0.42 16.41 -4.09
N ASP A 26 -0.11 17.62 -4.34
CA ASP A 26 -0.19 18.18 -5.69
C ASP A 26 1.18 18.61 -6.24
N GLY A 27 2.23 18.41 -5.44
CA GLY A 27 3.58 18.83 -5.81
C GLY A 27 3.64 20.33 -6.07
N ALA A 28 3.52 21.13 -5.03
CA ALA A 28 3.50 22.62 -5.11
C ALA A 28 4.69 23.24 -5.87
N THR A 29 5.64 22.43 -6.32
CA THR A 29 6.84 22.88 -7.05
C THR A 29 7.02 22.23 -8.42
N GLY A 30 6.12 21.32 -8.86
CA GLY A 30 6.15 20.71 -10.20
C GLY A 30 7.40 19.88 -10.54
N LYS A 31 8.26 19.57 -9.56
CA LYS A 31 9.57 18.95 -9.81
C LYS A 31 9.74 17.51 -9.31
N ALA A 32 8.77 16.97 -8.57
CA ALA A 32 8.81 15.57 -8.15
C ALA A 32 7.40 14.97 -8.26
N PRO A 33 7.26 13.68 -8.57
CA PRO A 33 5.97 13.02 -8.41
C PRO A 33 5.54 13.17 -6.96
N GLY A 34 4.32 13.64 -6.75
CA GLY A 34 3.77 13.86 -5.41
C GLY A 34 3.83 12.59 -4.58
N ARG A 35 4.16 12.73 -3.30
CA ARG A 35 4.15 11.63 -2.34
C ARG A 35 2.71 11.15 -2.16
N THR A 36 2.49 9.85 -2.17
CA THR A 36 1.20 9.23 -1.96
C THR A 36 1.12 8.61 -0.58
N PHE A 37 0.08 8.96 0.15
CA PHE A 37 -0.33 8.34 1.40
C PHE A 37 -1.54 7.44 1.12
N LEU A 38 -1.39 6.13 1.31
CA LEU A 38 -2.45 5.16 1.07
C LEU A 38 -3.15 4.80 2.38
N VAL A 39 -4.46 4.77 2.38
CA VAL A 39 -5.28 4.36 3.52
C VAL A 39 -6.06 3.10 3.16
N ASP A 40 -5.77 2.03 3.87
CA ASP A 40 -6.20 0.67 3.58
C ASP A 40 -5.75 0.20 2.18
N ALA A 41 -5.79 -1.07 1.94
CA ALA A 41 -5.33 -1.63 0.68
C ALA A 41 -6.27 -2.71 0.09
N GLY A 42 -7.43 -2.87 0.69
CA GLY A 42 -8.38 -3.89 0.27
C GLY A 42 -7.92 -5.31 0.60
N GLY A 43 -8.54 -6.29 -0.03
CA GLY A 43 -8.38 -7.70 0.30
C GLY A 43 -7.46 -8.51 -0.61
N GLY A 44 -6.76 -7.90 -1.55
CA GLY A 44 -5.92 -8.67 -2.46
C GLY A 44 -5.09 -7.85 -3.43
N ASN A 45 -4.59 -8.50 -4.49
CA ASN A 45 -3.75 -7.85 -5.49
C ASN A 45 -4.52 -6.83 -6.37
N GLY A 46 -5.83 -6.81 -6.29
CA GLY A 46 -6.65 -5.80 -6.96
C GLY A 46 -6.29 -4.37 -6.62
N ILE A 47 -5.62 -4.14 -5.48
CA ILE A 47 -5.08 -2.82 -5.15
C ILE A 47 -4.12 -2.31 -6.24
N LEU A 48 -3.30 -3.18 -6.81
CA LEU A 48 -2.36 -2.82 -7.87
C LEU A 48 -3.10 -2.38 -9.14
N THR A 49 -4.18 -3.08 -9.49
CA THR A 49 -5.05 -2.70 -10.62
C THR A 49 -5.73 -1.35 -10.37
N GLN A 50 -6.21 -1.12 -9.15
CA GLN A 50 -6.86 0.15 -8.81
C GLN A 50 -5.90 1.34 -8.84
N LEU A 51 -4.66 1.16 -8.38
CA LEU A 51 -3.60 2.17 -8.49
C LEU A 51 -3.31 2.49 -9.97
N GLU A 52 -3.16 1.47 -10.80
CA GLU A 52 -2.91 1.62 -12.23
C GLU A 52 -4.05 2.37 -12.93
N ARG A 53 -5.30 2.00 -12.67
CA ARG A 53 -6.49 2.69 -13.21
C ARG A 53 -6.58 4.15 -12.78
N ALA A 54 -6.13 4.45 -11.56
CA ALA A 54 -6.11 5.81 -11.04
C ALA A 54 -4.90 6.63 -11.51
N GLY A 55 -3.97 6.02 -12.26
CA GLY A 55 -2.74 6.67 -12.70
C GLY A 55 -1.76 6.95 -11.57
N ILE A 56 -1.83 6.20 -10.48
CA ILE A 56 -0.93 6.34 -9.32
C ILE A 56 0.21 5.33 -9.44
N ASP A 57 1.42 5.83 -9.56
CA ASP A 57 2.63 5.01 -9.52
C ASP A 57 2.85 4.49 -8.10
N TRP A 58 2.93 3.17 -7.91
CA TRP A 58 3.19 2.57 -6.61
C TRP A 58 4.52 3.03 -5.99
N ARG A 59 5.47 3.47 -6.81
CA ARG A 59 6.76 4.03 -6.34
C ARG A 59 6.61 5.37 -5.63
N SER A 60 5.48 6.05 -5.81
CA SER A 60 5.15 7.27 -5.07
C SER A 60 4.57 7.00 -3.68
N ILE A 61 4.19 5.75 -3.38
CA ILE A 61 3.62 5.39 -2.09
C ILE A 61 4.75 5.24 -1.07
N HIS A 62 4.81 6.18 -0.14
CA HIS A 62 5.80 6.16 0.95
C HIS A 62 5.18 5.91 2.31
N ASP A 63 3.86 5.98 2.40
CA ASP A 63 3.12 5.75 3.63
C ASP A 63 1.87 4.92 3.34
N LEU A 64 1.68 3.87 4.12
CA LEU A 64 0.46 3.06 4.13
C LEU A 64 -0.07 3.00 5.55
N PHE A 65 -1.28 3.50 5.75
CA PHE A 65 -2.00 3.36 7.01
C PHE A 65 -3.10 2.32 6.85
N VAL A 66 -3.14 1.32 7.72
CA VAL A 66 -4.21 0.33 7.77
C VAL A 66 -5.05 0.54 9.04
N THR A 67 -6.34 0.68 8.84
CA THR A 67 -7.28 1.07 9.91
C THR A 67 -7.51 -0.04 10.93
N HIS A 68 -7.62 -1.29 10.46
CA HIS A 68 -7.86 -2.46 11.31
C HIS A 68 -7.51 -3.76 10.58
N THR A 69 -7.58 -4.90 11.29
CA THR A 69 -7.07 -6.19 10.82
C THR A 69 -8.02 -7.00 9.94
N HIS A 70 -9.18 -6.50 9.58
CA HIS A 70 -10.10 -7.24 8.72
C HIS A 70 -9.49 -7.49 7.34
N VAL A 71 -9.81 -8.64 6.76
CA VAL A 71 -9.21 -9.14 5.52
C VAL A 71 -9.34 -8.18 4.34
N ASP A 72 -10.45 -7.45 4.26
CA ASP A 72 -10.75 -6.49 3.18
C ASP A 72 -10.04 -5.14 3.34
N HIS A 73 -9.30 -4.94 4.41
CA HIS A 73 -8.50 -3.75 4.67
C HIS A 73 -7.00 -4.05 4.74
N LEU A 74 -6.63 -5.16 5.39
CA LEU A 74 -5.24 -5.51 5.66
C LEU A 74 -4.58 -6.34 4.57
N LEU A 75 -5.28 -7.32 3.99
CA LEU A 75 -4.60 -8.33 3.17
C LEU A 75 -3.96 -7.75 1.91
N GLY A 76 -4.57 -6.73 1.30
CA GLY A 76 -3.98 -6.04 0.16
C GLY A 76 -2.66 -5.33 0.48
N SER A 77 -2.42 -5.00 1.75
CA SER A 77 -1.17 -4.37 2.19
C SER A 77 0.06 -5.27 1.95
N VAL A 78 -0.12 -6.58 1.95
CA VAL A 78 0.97 -7.53 1.63
C VAL A 78 1.46 -7.32 0.19
N TRP A 79 0.56 -7.02 -0.73
CA TRP A 79 0.89 -6.73 -2.11
C TRP A 79 1.63 -5.40 -2.26
N ILE A 80 1.25 -4.39 -1.50
CA ILE A 80 1.97 -3.11 -1.45
C ILE A 80 3.38 -3.33 -0.88
N LEU A 81 3.50 -4.03 0.25
CA LEU A 81 4.80 -4.37 0.81
C LEU A 81 5.66 -5.15 -0.19
N ARG A 82 5.05 -6.10 -0.91
CA ARG A 82 5.78 -6.87 -1.91
C ARG A 82 6.34 -6.00 -3.03
N VAL A 83 5.54 -5.14 -3.65
CA VAL A 83 6.06 -4.31 -4.76
C VAL A 83 7.10 -3.30 -4.28
N VAL A 84 6.93 -2.75 -3.09
CA VAL A 84 7.90 -1.82 -2.50
C VAL A 84 9.22 -2.52 -2.19
N CYS A 85 9.19 -3.65 -1.50
CA CYS A 85 10.39 -4.43 -1.19
C CYS A 85 11.09 -4.91 -2.46
N TYR A 86 10.33 -5.38 -3.45
CA TYR A 86 10.88 -5.73 -4.76
C TYR A 86 11.54 -4.54 -5.44
N GLY A 87 10.88 -3.38 -5.38
CA GLY A 87 11.45 -2.14 -5.92
C GLY A 87 12.74 -1.71 -5.21
N MET A 88 12.82 -1.90 -3.90
CA MET A 88 14.05 -1.67 -3.14
C MET A 88 15.15 -2.64 -3.54
N GLU A 89 14.82 -3.93 -3.69
CA GLU A 89 15.75 -4.97 -4.15
C GLU A 89 16.32 -4.65 -5.54
N CYS A 90 15.47 -4.18 -6.45
CA CYS A 90 15.87 -3.83 -7.83
C CYS A 90 16.49 -2.43 -7.96
N GLY A 91 16.48 -1.62 -6.91
CA GLY A 91 17.00 -0.26 -6.93
C GLY A 91 16.11 0.77 -7.64
N ASN A 92 14.83 0.48 -7.88
CA ASN A 92 13.90 1.38 -8.54
C ASN A 92 12.82 1.98 -7.62
N TYR A 93 12.91 1.72 -6.31
CA TYR A 93 12.15 2.41 -5.27
C TYR A 93 13.12 3.22 -4.42
N LEU A 94 12.91 4.53 -4.35
CA LEU A 94 13.81 5.46 -3.66
C LEU A 94 13.17 5.98 -2.39
N GLY A 95 13.96 6.05 -1.32
CA GLY A 95 13.53 6.58 -0.03
C GLY A 95 12.95 5.50 0.90
N GLU A 96 12.37 5.96 1.97
CA GLU A 96 11.80 5.10 3.02
C GLU A 96 10.32 4.84 2.77
N PHE A 97 9.86 3.69 3.23
CA PHE A 97 8.45 3.34 3.29
C PHE A 97 8.04 3.13 4.73
N HIS A 98 6.91 3.71 5.12
CA HIS A 98 6.37 3.60 6.48
C HIS A 98 5.02 2.91 6.47
N PHE A 99 4.90 1.89 7.31
CA PHE A 99 3.64 1.21 7.58
C PHE A 99 3.07 1.69 8.91
N TRP A 100 1.84 2.17 8.91
CA TRP A 100 1.18 2.76 10.06
C TRP A 100 -0.06 1.97 10.45
N GLY A 101 -0.28 1.81 11.73
CA GLY A 101 -1.46 1.18 12.29
C GLY A 101 -1.31 1.04 13.80
N ASN A 102 -2.32 0.47 14.46
CA ASN A 102 -2.18 0.11 15.87
C ASN A 102 -1.26 -1.12 16.01
N ASP A 103 -0.92 -1.48 17.24
CA ASP A 103 0.00 -2.60 17.52
C ASP A 103 -0.46 -3.92 16.91
N GLU A 104 -1.76 -4.18 16.91
CA GLU A 104 -2.34 -5.41 16.35
C GLU A 104 -2.17 -5.45 14.82
N VAL A 105 -2.47 -4.34 14.15
CA VAL A 105 -2.31 -4.20 12.69
C VAL A 105 -0.86 -4.36 12.27
N VAL A 106 0.05 -3.67 12.94
CA VAL A 106 1.48 -3.73 12.63
C VAL A 106 2.03 -5.14 12.84
N ALA A 107 1.68 -5.78 13.95
CA ALA A 107 2.09 -7.16 14.23
C ALA A 107 1.55 -8.15 13.18
N ALA A 108 0.29 -8.01 12.78
CA ALA A 108 -0.31 -8.87 11.76
C ALA A 108 0.35 -8.67 10.40
N ALA A 109 0.58 -7.43 9.99
CA ALA A 109 1.24 -7.11 8.72
C ALA A 109 2.67 -7.65 8.67
N ASP A 110 3.43 -7.48 9.73
CA ASP A 110 4.80 -7.99 9.85
C ASP A 110 4.84 -9.51 9.71
N LYS A 111 3.96 -10.19 10.43
CA LYS A 111 3.84 -11.65 10.39
C LYS A 111 3.47 -12.16 8.99
N LEU A 112 2.46 -11.56 8.37
CA LEU A 112 2.04 -11.93 7.02
C LEU A 112 3.15 -11.70 5.99
N ALA A 113 3.85 -10.57 6.07
CA ALA A 113 4.93 -10.26 5.16
C ALA A 113 6.07 -11.28 5.27
N HIS A 114 6.49 -11.65 6.48
CA HIS A 114 7.53 -12.66 6.68
C HIS A 114 7.10 -14.07 6.28
N MET A 115 5.80 -14.38 6.33
CA MET A 115 5.28 -15.66 5.86
C MET A 115 5.18 -15.76 4.33
N LEU A 116 4.82 -14.66 3.66
CA LEU A 116 4.36 -14.68 2.27
C LEU A 116 5.35 -14.07 1.28
N LEU A 117 6.20 -13.14 1.71
CA LEU A 117 7.23 -12.56 0.85
C LEU A 117 8.47 -13.45 0.82
N ARG A 118 9.22 -13.35 -0.28
CA ARG A 118 10.54 -14.02 -0.36
C ARG A 118 11.48 -13.44 0.70
N PRO A 119 12.42 -14.24 1.24
CA PRO A 119 13.40 -13.75 2.22
C PRO A 119 14.19 -12.52 1.75
N SER A 120 14.51 -12.44 0.44
CA SER A 120 15.19 -11.27 -0.14
C SER A 120 14.35 -10.00 -0.10
N GLU A 121 13.03 -10.12 -0.14
CA GLU A 121 12.08 -9.02 -0.04
C GLU A 121 11.84 -8.65 1.43
N SER A 122 11.51 -9.63 2.27
CA SER A 122 11.22 -9.38 3.69
C SER A 122 12.43 -8.86 4.47
N ALA A 123 13.64 -9.05 3.95
CA ALA A 123 14.86 -8.49 4.53
C ALA A 123 14.85 -6.95 4.63
N PHE A 124 14.03 -6.27 3.85
CA PHE A 124 13.87 -4.81 3.91
C PHE A 124 12.92 -4.34 5.02
N ILE A 125 12.15 -5.25 5.61
CA ILE A 125 11.17 -4.92 6.66
C ILE A 125 11.85 -4.79 8.02
N GLY A 126 11.49 -3.74 8.76
CA GLY A 126 12.01 -3.50 10.11
C GLY A 126 13.41 -2.87 10.16
N LYS A 127 13.84 -2.28 9.07
CA LYS A 127 15.13 -1.58 8.99
C LYS A 127 14.98 -0.09 8.82
#